data_e842f380138e9eec3bbf4956a95a1cfc
#
_entry.id   e842f380138e9eec3bbf4956a95a1cfc
#
_cell.length_a   1.000
_cell.length_b   1.000
_cell.length_c   1.000
_cell.angle_alpha   90.00
_cell.angle_beta   90.00
_cell.angle_gamma   90.00
#
_symmetry.space_group_name_H-M   'P 1'
#
loop_
_entity.id
_entity.type
_entity.pdbx_description
1 polymer ?
#
loop_
_entity_poly.entity_id
_entity_poly.type
_entity_poly.pdbx_seq_one_letter_code
_entity_poly.pdbx_strand_id
1 'polypeptide(L)' 'MKIYAIYYIDDGNRDYFMRREDAMECGIDYICQIGGDEGWDPQEIESLVNEFLREGWAYDLCAIEEIEVKE' A
#
# COMPACT_ATOMS: atom_id res chain seq x y z
N MET A 1 -0.26 -20.21 -8.28
CA MET A 1 0.71 -19.28 -7.68
C MET A 1 0.05 -17.93 -7.45
N LYS A 2 0.30 -17.32 -6.31
CA LYS A 2 -0.20 -15.99 -6.01
C LYS A 2 0.91 -14.96 -6.08
N ILE A 3 0.60 -13.81 -6.63
CA ILE A 3 1.46 -12.64 -6.55
C ILE A 3 0.66 -11.51 -5.91
N TYR A 4 1.34 -10.47 -5.51
CA TYR A 4 0.74 -9.36 -4.79
C TYR A 4 1.08 -8.06 -5.50
N ALA A 5 0.17 -7.10 -5.43
CA ALA A 5 0.40 -5.81 -6.04
C ALA A 5 0.02 -4.71 -5.06
N ILE A 6 0.71 -3.61 -5.15
CA ILE A 6 0.26 -2.36 -4.56
C ILE A 6 -0.33 -1.52 -5.68
N TYR A 7 -1.57 -1.17 -5.53
CA TYR A 7 -2.29 -0.31 -6.46
C TYR A 7 -2.27 1.12 -5.91
N TYR A 8 -1.69 2.03 -6.68
CA TYR A 8 -1.63 3.45 -6.33
C TYR A 8 -2.86 4.12 -6.93
N ILE A 9 -3.80 4.48 -6.07
CA ILE A 9 -5.13 4.91 -6.49
C ILE A 9 -5.08 6.18 -7.32
N ASP A 10 -4.22 7.13 -6.95
CA ASP A 10 -4.07 8.40 -7.68
C ASP A 10 -3.56 8.21 -9.11
N ASP A 11 -2.56 7.37 -9.27
CA ASP A 11 -1.89 7.18 -10.56
C ASP A 11 -2.52 6.10 -11.42
N GLY A 12 -3.23 5.16 -10.78
CA GLY A 12 -3.74 3.98 -11.46
C GLY A 12 -2.66 2.97 -11.79
N ASN A 13 -1.46 3.15 -11.25
CA ASN A 13 -0.32 2.26 -11.47
C ASN A 13 -0.27 1.16 -10.42
N ARG A 14 0.51 0.12 -10.70
CA ARG A 14 0.73 -1.00 -9.79
C ARG A 14 2.20 -1.38 -9.77
N ASP A 15 2.66 -1.80 -8.59
CA ASP A 15 3.94 -2.49 -8.44
C ASP A 15 3.65 -3.91 -7.97
N TYR A 16 4.38 -4.88 -8.50
CA TYR A 16 4.11 -6.29 -8.27
C TYR A 16 5.20 -6.93 -7.42
N PHE A 17 4.79 -7.86 -6.56
CA PHE A 17 5.67 -8.52 -5.60
C PHE A 17 5.35 -10.00 -5.53
N MET A 18 6.36 -10.81 -5.27
CA MET A 18 6.19 -12.26 -5.10
C MET A 18 5.69 -12.61 -3.70
N ARG A 19 5.92 -11.74 -2.72
CA ARG A 19 5.55 -11.98 -1.32
C ARG A 19 4.70 -10.84 -0.79
N ARG A 20 3.70 -11.23 0.02
CA ARG A 20 2.76 -10.27 0.58
C ARG A 20 3.45 -9.24 1.46
N GLU A 21 4.42 -9.67 2.29
CA GLU A 21 5.13 -8.75 3.18
C GLU A 21 5.92 -7.69 2.42
N ASP A 22 6.44 -8.02 1.25
CA ASP A 22 7.16 -7.04 0.42
C ASP A 22 6.20 -5.99 -0.13
N ALA A 23 5.01 -6.42 -0.56
CA ALA A 23 3.97 -5.50 -1.02
C ALA A 23 3.49 -4.60 0.11
N MET A 24 3.28 -5.16 1.30
CA MET A 24 2.85 -4.39 2.47
C MET A 24 3.88 -3.34 2.86
N GLU A 25 5.15 -3.72 2.87
CA GLU A 25 6.25 -2.79 3.16
C GLU A 25 6.28 -1.64 2.16
N CYS A 26 6.11 -1.94 0.88
CA CYS A 26 6.04 -0.93 -0.17
C CYS A 26 4.88 0.05 0.07
N GLY A 27 3.72 -0.46 0.44
CA GLY A 27 2.55 0.36 0.74
C GLY A 27 2.79 1.28 1.93
N ILE A 28 3.41 0.75 2.99
CA ILE A 28 3.72 1.54 4.18
C ILE A 28 4.71 2.66 3.83
N ASP A 29 5.75 2.33 3.07
CA ASP A 29 6.74 3.33 2.64
C ASP A 29 6.09 4.42 1.81
N TYR A 30 5.18 4.06 0.93
CA TYR A 30 4.44 5.02 0.10
C TYR A 30 3.60 5.96 0.96
N ILE A 31 2.87 5.44 1.94
CA ILE A 31 2.05 6.25 2.85
C ILE A 31 2.94 7.24 3.62
N CYS A 32 4.05 6.76 4.15
CA CYS A 32 4.98 7.59 4.92
C CYS A 32 5.60 8.69 4.04
N GLN A 33 5.95 8.36 2.80
CA GLN A 33 6.55 9.31 1.88
C GLN A 33 5.55 10.41 1.50
N ILE A 34 4.34 10.04 1.14
CA ILE A 34 3.29 11.01 0.79
C ILE A 34 2.97 11.90 1.99
N GLY A 35 2.80 11.30 3.17
CA GLY A 35 2.51 12.04 4.38
C GLY A 35 3.61 13.03 4.73
N GLY A 36 4.86 12.63 4.56
CA GLY A 36 6.01 13.52 4.79
C GLY A 36 6.03 14.68 3.80
N ASP A 37 5.80 14.39 2.51
CA ASP A 37 5.80 15.41 1.46
C ASP A 37 4.65 16.40 1.62
N GLU A 38 3.48 15.92 2.05
CA GLU A 38 2.29 16.75 2.25
C GLU A 38 2.29 17.45 3.61
N GLY A 39 3.21 17.10 4.47
CA GLY A 39 3.29 17.69 5.81
C GLY A 39 2.19 17.22 6.75
N TRP A 40 1.72 15.99 6.60
CA TRP A 40 0.69 15.44 7.48
C TRP A 40 1.23 15.25 8.89
N ASP A 41 0.33 15.35 9.87
CA ASP A 41 0.64 15.07 11.26
C ASP A 41 1.13 13.62 11.38
N PRO A 42 2.20 13.35 12.16
CA PRO A 42 2.67 11.99 12.38
C PRO A 42 1.59 11.03 12.87
N GLN A 43 0.63 11.51 13.65
CA GLN A 43 -0.50 10.68 14.11
C GLN A 43 -1.42 10.29 12.96
N GLU A 44 -1.61 11.17 11.99
CA GLU A 44 -2.40 10.86 10.79
C GLU A 44 -1.72 9.80 9.96
N ILE A 45 -0.40 9.91 9.77
CA ILE A 45 0.38 8.93 9.04
C ILE A 45 0.28 7.57 9.72
N GLU A 46 0.45 7.53 11.04
CA GLU A 46 0.36 6.30 11.81
C GLU A 46 -1.03 5.67 11.68
N SER A 47 -2.09 6.48 11.73
CA SER A 47 -3.46 5.99 11.56
C SER A 47 -3.67 5.36 10.20
N LEU A 48 -3.14 5.97 9.14
CA LEU A 48 -3.25 5.43 7.78
C LEU A 48 -2.46 4.14 7.62
N VAL A 49 -1.26 4.07 8.20
CA VAL A 49 -0.45 2.85 8.19
C VAL A 49 -1.19 1.72 8.91
N ASN A 50 -1.77 2.00 10.08
CA ASN A 50 -2.52 1.02 10.85
C ASN A 50 -3.78 0.55 10.09
N GLU A 51 -4.48 1.47 9.43
CA GLU A 51 -5.62 1.13 8.59
C GLU A 51 -5.19 0.21 7.44
N PHE A 52 -4.09 0.54 6.78
CA PHE A 52 -3.56 -0.28 5.69
C PHE A 52 -3.19 -1.68 6.17
N LEU A 53 -2.53 -1.78 7.32
CA LEU A 53 -2.15 -3.08 7.89
C LEU A 53 -3.37 -3.93 8.25
N ARG A 54 -4.45 -3.28 8.71
CA ARG A 54 -5.67 -3.98 9.15
C ARG A 54 -6.59 -4.32 7.98
N GLU A 55 -6.79 -3.36 7.06
CA GLU A 55 -7.81 -3.49 6.02
C GLU A 55 -7.24 -3.84 4.64
N GLY A 56 -5.94 -3.64 4.43
CA GLY A 56 -5.32 -3.86 3.14
C GLY A 56 -5.46 -2.68 2.19
N TRP A 57 -5.92 -1.52 2.67
CA TRP A 57 -6.02 -0.30 1.89
C TRP A 57 -5.90 0.91 2.81
N ALA A 58 -5.50 2.03 2.26
CA ALA A 58 -5.35 3.28 3.00
C ALA A 58 -6.09 4.38 2.25
N TYR A 59 -7.32 4.63 2.62
CA TYR A 59 -8.21 5.65 2.08
C TYR A 59 -8.12 5.70 0.54
N ASP A 60 -7.69 6.81 -0.04
CA ASP A 60 -7.54 6.95 -1.49
C ASP A 60 -6.07 6.97 -1.94
N LEU A 61 -5.18 6.42 -1.13
CA LEU A 61 -3.74 6.40 -1.42
C LEU A 61 -3.31 5.13 -2.14
N CYS A 62 -3.52 3.98 -1.51
CA CYS A 62 -3.10 2.71 -2.08
C CYS A 62 -3.90 1.55 -1.49
N ALA A 63 -3.83 0.43 -2.18
CA ALA A 63 -4.47 -0.80 -1.73
C ALA A 63 -3.60 -1.99 -2.13
N ILE A 64 -3.62 -3.05 -1.31
CA ILE A 64 -2.96 -4.29 -1.67
C ILE A 64 -3.95 -5.16 -2.46
N GLU A 65 -3.44 -5.80 -3.51
CA GLU A 65 -4.22 -6.73 -4.32
C GLU A 65 -3.54 -8.09 -4.30
N GLU A 66 -4.35 -9.13 -4.26
CA GLU A 66 -3.89 -10.51 -4.34
C GLU A 66 -4.31 -11.05 -5.70
N ILE A 67 -3.35 -11.52 -6.47
CA ILE A 67 -3.58 -11.91 -7.85
C ILE A 67 -3.22 -13.39 -8.00
N GLU A 68 -4.19 -14.18 -8.48
CA GLU A 68 -3.95 -15.58 -8.78
C GLU A 68 -3.39 -15.70 -10.18
N VAL A 69 -2.20 -16.30 -10.29
CA VAL A 69 -1.56 -16.54 -11.59
C VAL A 69 -1.79 -17.99 -11.98
N LYS A 70 -2.40 -18.19 -13.13
CA LYS A 70 -2.60 -19.53 -13.68
C LYS A 70 -1.30 -19.99 -14.35
N GLU A 71 -0.88 -21.17 -13.98
CA GLU A 71 0.29 -21.81 -14.56
C GLU A 71 -0.11 -22.66 -15.77
#